data_8dbd90b255a5eaf0a7539270adeab6a2
#
_entry.id   8dbd90b255a5eaf0a7539270adeab6a2
#
_cell.length_a   1.000
_cell.length_b   1.000
_cell.length_c   1.000
_cell.angle_alpha   90.00
_cell.angle_beta   90.00
_cell.angle_gamma   90.00
#
_symmetry.space_group_name_H-M   'P 1'
#
loop_
_entity.id
_entity.type
_entity.pdbx_description
1 polymer ?
#
loop_
_entity_poly.entity_id
_entity_poly.type
_entity_poly.pdbx_seq_one_letter_code
_entity_poly.pdbx_strand_id
1 'polypeptide(L)'
;MDNENDIVTRSINDSDGKNKNKAIVVGAGVGGLGMASRLAFNGYKVTILEQNDSVGGRCRSEQFDSEFRFDTGPSLLLLPDRYREQFTAVGETFETYVSIERCDPAYRAHFGDHTTLDLLYDAEKMRKQLDDVEEGAGGAYLDWLGRARASLDYGVAAFIDKDANSVLDFVNPQRVVPLAMRVNPVDLLLSQHRQMSSYFKDKRLRALFTYQNLYVGLSPYNAPGVFSLLAATELTDGVWYPMGGFKNVGNALQTLCDKFGVETRLNSKVTEICTQEDASVDEKFSSTGRKVTGVKLEDGTVLDADVVVANPDIPRVFDDLLESVPEAAAEASRQEQMDYSCSIIEFNWCLKTQIPDLLHHNVFLSGEYETGWNRPATPEDFAAPKQHNFYCCNPVYTDKSCAPDGCAALMIEFPVANIQEQIDICKKRGVPVPTEKEMVDAAREALFRRFREAGHGELSESIEKEDVRTPAEWRDMYNIKNGAVFGLSHGLLQLAAFRPPTRTGIKSLDTPSVSGLHFVGASTRPGNGVPLVLMGVKVVAEAILKQHGSFKT
;
A
#
# COMPACT_ATOMS: atom_id res chain seq x y z
N MET A 1 -49.98 -14.35 -11.26
CA MET A 1 -49.13 -15.55 -11.43
C MET A 1 -47.74 -15.11 -11.05
N ASP A 2 -47.60 -15.21 -9.87
CA ASP A 2 -46.62 -15.36 -8.82
C ASP A 2 -45.29 -15.88 -9.33
N ASN A 3 -44.23 -15.13 -9.12
CA ASN A 3 -42.90 -15.65 -8.93
C ASN A 3 -42.19 -14.82 -7.82
N GLU A 4 -42.26 -15.43 -6.65
CA GLU A 4 -41.62 -15.01 -5.43
C GLU A 4 -40.10 -15.09 -5.58
N ASN A 5 -39.46 -13.97 -5.27
CA ASN A 5 -38.02 -13.92 -5.00
C ASN A 5 -37.75 -14.59 -3.65
N ASP A 6 -37.42 -15.83 -3.65
CA ASP A 6 -36.87 -16.56 -2.51
C ASP A 6 -35.44 -16.05 -2.22
N ILE A 7 -35.38 -15.02 -1.40
CA ILE A 7 -34.13 -14.67 -0.68
C ILE A 7 -33.91 -15.77 0.36
N VAL A 8 -33.06 -16.73 0.01
CA VAL A 8 -32.63 -17.78 0.94
C VAL A 8 -31.76 -17.11 2.03
N THR A 9 -32.42 -16.67 3.08
CA THR A 9 -31.80 -16.47 4.39
C THR A 9 -31.37 -17.84 4.92
N ARG A 10 -30.12 -18.24 4.61
CA ARG A 10 -29.52 -19.40 5.27
C ARG A 10 -29.24 -19.03 6.72
N SER A 11 -30.17 -19.40 7.61
CA SER A 11 -29.93 -19.55 9.02
C SER A 11 -28.71 -20.47 9.21
N ILE A 12 -27.70 -19.97 9.95
CA ILE A 12 -26.58 -20.80 10.40
C ILE A 12 -27.16 -21.81 11.39
N ASN A 13 -27.54 -22.98 10.90
CA ASN A 13 -27.92 -24.08 11.77
C ASN A 13 -26.69 -24.58 12.50
N ASP A 14 -26.67 -24.36 13.80
CA ASP A 14 -25.79 -24.97 14.81
C ASP A 14 -26.16 -26.48 14.93
N SER A 15 -25.79 -27.26 13.95
CA SER A 15 -25.94 -28.71 13.99
C SER A 15 -24.72 -29.39 13.43
N ASP A 16 -23.63 -29.36 14.23
CA ASP A 16 -22.69 -30.46 14.44
C ASP A 16 -21.64 -29.95 15.43
N GLY A 17 -21.54 -30.58 16.60
CA GLY A 17 -20.61 -30.27 17.68
C GLY A 17 -19.13 -30.55 17.32
N LYS A 18 -18.69 -30.21 16.11
CA LYS A 18 -17.29 -30.14 15.73
C LYS A 18 -16.72 -28.82 16.23
N ASN A 19 -15.70 -28.87 17.06
CA ASN A 19 -14.90 -27.71 17.45
C ASN A 19 -14.54 -26.92 16.20
N LYS A 20 -15.08 -25.69 16.06
CA LYS A 20 -14.69 -24.77 14.98
C LYS A 20 -13.22 -24.45 15.17
N ASN A 21 -12.41 -24.54 14.11
CA ASN A 21 -11.02 -24.09 14.15
C ASN A 21 -10.96 -22.63 14.62
N LYS A 22 -10.07 -22.34 15.56
CA LYS A 22 -9.86 -21.01 16.11
C LYS A 22 -8.78 -20.29 15.30
N ALA A 23 -9.07 -19.10 14.84
CA ALA A 23 -8.09 -18.23 14.19
C ALA A 23 -7.94 -16.91 14.95
N ILE A 24 -6.71 -16.50 15.18
CA ILE A 24 -6.37 -15.17 15.69
C ILE A 24 -5.73 -14.36 14.57
N VAL A 25 -6.23 -13.16 14.36
CA VAL A 25 -5.67 -12.17 13.44
C VAL A 25 -5.05 -11.04 14.25
N VAL A 26 -3.76 -10.84 14.10
CA VAL A 26 -3.01 -9.78 14.78
C VAL A 26 -3.00 -8.54 13.89
N GLY A 27 -3.63 -7.46 14.34
CA GLY A 27 -3.78 -6.19 13.64
C GLY A 27 -5.04 -6.08 12.79
N ALA A 28 -5.86 -5.04 13.07
CA ALA A 28 -7.10 -4.72 12.37
C ALA A 28 -6.92 -3.77 11.18
N GLY A 29 -5.79 -3.83 10.48
CA GLY A 29 -5.62 -3.18 9.19
C GLY A 29 -6.42 -3.87 8.08
N VAL A 30 -6.45 -3.31 6.88
CA VAL A 30 -7.21 -3.85 5.73
C VAL A 30 -6.91 -5.33 5.47
N GLY A 31 -5.64 -5.74 5.59
CA GLY A 31 -5.24 -7.15 5.42
C GLY A 31 -5.83 -8.05 6.49
N GLY A 32 -5.79 -7.62 7.76
CA GLY A 32 -6.35 -8.37 8.89
C GLY A 32 -7.86 -8.48 8.81
N LEU A 33 -8.56 -7.38 8.57
CA LEU A 33 -10.02 -7.34 8.43
C LEU A 33 -10.49 -8.19 7.25
N GLY A 34 -9.81 -8.06 6.08
CA GLY A 34 -10.11 -8.88 4.91
C GLY A 34 -9.91 -10.37 5.16
N MET A 35 -8.86 -10.74 5.89
CA MET A 35 -8.61 -12.14 6.26
C MET A 35 -9.66 -12.66 7.24
N ALA A 36 -9.96 -11.90 8.29
CA ALA A 36 -10.90 -12.30 9.32
C ALA A 36 -12.30 -12.54 8.74
N SER A 37 -12.79 -11.65 7.86
CA SER A 37 -14.10 -11.81 7.21
C SER A 37 -14.16 -13.10 6.36
N ARG A 38 -13.10 -13.40 5.57
CA ARG A 38 -13.03 -14.64 4.76
C ARG A 38 -12.99 -15.90 5.62
N LEU A 39 -12.19 -15.92 6.68
CA LEU A 39 -12.09 -17.09 7.57
C LEU A 39 -13.40 -17.31 8.33
N ALA A 40 -14.03 -16.26 8.87
CA ALA A 40 -15.30 -16.36 9.58
C ALA A 40 -16.44 -16.83 8.67
N PHE A 41 -16.54 -16.28 7.45
CA PHE A 41 -17.50 -16.75 6.43
C PHE A 41 -17.35 -18.25 6.14
N ASN A 42 -16.13 -18.78 6.17
CA ASN A 42 -15.83 -20.20 5.97
C ASN A 42 -15.89 -21.04 7.26
N GLY A 43 -16.41 -20.49 8.36
CA GLY A 43 -16.77 -21.26 9.56
C GLY A 43 -15.71 -21.30 10.66
N TYR A 44 -14.62 -20.51 10.58
CA TYR A 44 -13.70 -20.35 11.68
C TYR A 44 -14.31 -19.49 12.80
N LYS A 45 -13.89 -19.75 14.04
CA LYS A 45 -14.07 -18.81 15.13
C LYS A 45 -12.90 -17.83 15.11
N VAL A 46 -13.16 -16.58 14.74
CA VAL A 46 -12.11 -15.59 14.51
C VAL A 46 -12.13 -14.52 15.59
N THR A 47 -10.94 -14.19 16.12
CA THR A 47 -10.71 -13.03 16.99
C THR A 47 -9.66 -12.14 16.35
N ILE A 48 -9.95 -10.85 16.17
CA ILE A 48 -8.99 -9.81 15.78
C ILE A 48 -8.47 -9.13 17.04
N LEU A 49 -7.15 -8.90 17.09
CA LEU A 49 -6.48 -8.18 18.18
C LEU A 49 -5.79 -6.95 17.59
N GLU A 50 -6.23 -5.76 17.98
CA GLU A 50 -5.70 -4.48 17.54
C GLU A 50 -5.13 -3.71 18.72
N GLN A 51 -3.91 -3.17 18.57
CA GLN A 51 -3.26 -2.39 19.63
C GLN A 51 -3.86 -1.00 19.82
N ASN A 52 -4.41 -0.41 18.75
CA ASN A 52 -5.02 0.92 18.75
C ASN A 52 -6.50 0.87 19.15
N ASP A 53 -7.08 2.04 19.31
CA ASP A 53 -8.48 2.26 19.67
C ASP A 53 -9.45 2.18 18.47
N SER A 54 -8.95 1.93 17.29
CA SER A 54 -9.72 1.94 16.04
C SER A 54 -9.16 0.97 15.00
N VAL A 55 -10.03 0.53 14.08
CA VAL A 55 -9.70 -0.35 12.97
C VAL A 55 -9.27 0.43 11.72
N GLY A 56 -8.81 -0.28 10.69
CA GLY A 56 -8.44 0.26 9.37
C GLY A 56 -6.93 0.39 9.17
N GLY A 57 -6.14 0.43 10.24
CA GLY A 57 -4.69 0.61 10.14
C GLY A 57 -4.35 1.93 9.41
N ARG A 58 -3.60 1.86 8.32
CA ARG A 58 -3.26 3.02 7.48
C ARG A 58 -4.44 3.56 6.65
N CYS A 59 -5.54 2.82 6.47
CA CYS A 59 -6.78 3.32 5.88
C CYS A 59 -7.63 4.04 6.94
N ARG A 60 -7.14 5.18 7.41
CA ARG A 60 -7.81 6.05 8.39
C ARG A 60 -8.11 7.40 7.76
N SER A 61 -9.06 8.10 8.33
CA SER A 61 -9.28 9.52 8.09
C SER A 61 -9.40 10.21 9.43
N GLU A 62 -8.77 11.35 9.56
CA GLU A 62 -8.84 12.18 10.76
C GLU A 62 -9.67 13.43 10.52
N GLN A 63 -10.28 13.92 11.56
CA GLN A 63 -11.14 15.07 11.52
C GLN A 63 -10.60 16.17 12.43
N PHE A 64 -10.40 17.36 11.86
CA PHE A 64 -9.97 18.53 12.61
C PHE A 64 -11.20 19.40 12.92
N ASP A 65 -11.42 19.64 14.20
CA ASP A 65 -12.50 20.48 14.74
C ASP A 65 -13.88 20.16 14.14
N SER A 66 -14.13 18.89 13.81
CA SER A 66 -15.35 18.41 13.14
C SER A 66 -15.66 18.99 11.76
N GLU A 67 -14.81 19.84 11.21
CA GLU A 67 -15.06 20.57 9.96
C GLU A 67 -14.18 20.13 8.79
N PHE A 68 -12.91 19.80 9.06
CA PHE A 68 -11.96 19.35 8.03
C PHE A 68 -11.64 17.88 8.19
N ARG A 69 -11.59 17.16 7.07
CA ARG A 69 -11.25 15.73 7.04
C ARG A 69 -10.07 15.48 6.11
N PHE A 70 -9.11 14.73 6.62
CA PHE A 70 -7.94 14.26 5.89
C PHE A 70 -7.88 12.74 5.92
N ASP A 71 -7.55 12.12 4.79
CA ASP A 71 -7.10 10.74 4.76
C ASP A 71 -5.63 10.69 5.19
N THR A 72 -5.29 9.80 6.10
CA THR A 72 -3.98 9.74 6.73
C THR A 72 -3.17 8.53 6.27
N GLY A 73 -3.22 8.29 4.97
CA GLY A 73 -2.56 7.16 4.33
C GLY A 73 -2.91 7.12 2.84
N PRO A 74 -3.55 6.04 2.33
CA PRO A 74 -3.88 5.98 0.93
C PRO A 74 -4.90 7.06 0.55
N SER A 75 -4.60 7.78 -0.54
CA SER A 75 -5.48 8.78 -1.14
C SER A 75 -6.09 8.33 -2.49
N LEU A 76 -5.61 7.21 -3.04
CA LEU A 76 -5.96 6.67 -4.35
C LEU A 76 -6.58 5.30 -4.20
N LEU A 77 -7.82 5.12 -4.68
CA LEU A 77 -8.40 3.80 -4.84
C LEU A 77 -8.13 3.33 -6.28
N LEU A 78 -7.14 2.47 -6.42
CA LEU A 78 -6.77 1.81 -7.68
C LEU A 78 -7.33 0.39 -7.71
N LEU A 79 -7.50 -0.18 -8.90
CA LEU A 79 -7.99 -1.55 -9.09
C LEU A 79 -9.28 -1.84 -8.31
N PRO A 80 -10.39 -1.11 -8.53
CA PRO A 80 -11.63 -1.25 -7.77
C PRO A 80 -12.17 -2.68 -7.77
N ASP A 81 -11.89 -3.46 -8.82
CA ASP A 81 -12.30 -4.86 -8.91
C ASP A 81 -11.70 -5.74 -7.81
N ARG A 82 -10.54 -5.38 -7.24
CA ARG A 82 -9.94 -6.13 -6.13
C ARG A 82 -10.68 -5.93 -4.82
N TYR A 83 -11.26 -4.75 -4.65
CA TYR A 83 -12.17 -4.48 -3.53
C TYR A 83 -13.48 -5.25 -3.72
N ARG A 84 -14.07 -5.21 -4.92
CA ARG A 84 -15.27 -5.98 -5.28
C ARG A 84 -15.06 -7.48 -5.05
N GLU A 85 -13.93 -8.03 -5.48
CA GLU A 85 -13.57 -9.44 -5.28
C GLU A 85 -13.50 -9.83 -3.80
N GLN A 86 -13.01 -8.93 -2.92
CA GLN A 86 -12.98 -9.17 -1.48
C GLN A 86 -14.39 -9.35 -0.91
N PHE A 87 -15.35 -8.53 -1.33
CA PHE A 87 -16.73 -8.58 -0.88
C PHE A 87 -17.49 -9.76 -1.51
N THR A 88 -17.35 -9.95 -2.81
CA THR A 88 -17.99 -11.07 -3.54
C THR A 88 -17.58 -12.43 -2.98
N ALA A 89 -16.33 -12.58 -2.53
CA ALA A 89 -15.83 -13.83 -1.94
C ALA A 89 -16.54 -14.23 -0.63
N VAL A 90 -17.27 -13.31 -0.02
CA VAL A 90 -18.09 -13.55 1.18
C VAL A 90 -19.60 -13.31 0.91
N GLY A 91 -19.99 -13.29 -0.36
CA GLY A 91 -21.40 -13.17 -0.78
C GLY A 91 -21.97 -11.77 -0.69
N GLU A 92 -21.11 -10.74 -0.69
CA GLU A 92 -21.52 -9.34 -0.53
C GLU A 92 -21.13 -8.50 -1.76
N THR A 93 -21.73 -7.30 -1.88
CA THR A 93 -21.43 -6.34 -2.94
C THR A 93 -20.75 -5.11 -2.35
N PHE A 94 -19.58 -4.75 -2.87
CA PHE A 94 -18.76 -3.65 -2.35
C PHE A 94 -19.51 -2.31 -2.33
N GLU A 95 -20.24 -1.99 -3.39
CA GLU A 95 -20.98 -0.74 -3.56
C GLU A 95 -22.15 -0.57 -2.57
N THR A 96 -22.57 -1.64 -1.90
CA THR A 96 -23.54 -1.55 -0.79
C THR A 96 -22.93 -0.86 0.44
N TYR A 97 -21.61 -0.95 0.58
CA TYR A 97 -20.88 -0.46 1.77
C TYR A 97 -20.08 0.81 1.50
N VAL A 98 -19.57 0.99 0.29
CA VAL A 98 -18.69 2.11 -0.07
C VAL A 98 -19.10 2.69 -1.41
N SER A 99 -19.47 3.96 -1.43
CA SER A 99 -19.63 4.73 -2.68
C SER A 99 -18.26 5.20 -3.15
N ILE A 100 -17.95 5.00 -4.44
CA ILE A 100 -16.70 5.48 -5.04
C ILE A 100 -16.99 6.38 -6.23
N GLU A 101 -16.21 7.47 -6.35
CA GLU A 101 -16.28 8.40 -7.48
C GLU A 101 -14.95 8.38 -8.25
N ARG A 102 -15.01 8.45 -9.58
CA ARG A 102 -13.81 8.51 -10.41
C ARG A 102 -13.29 9.95 -10.47
N CYS A 103 -12.03 10.14 -10.10
CA CYS A 103 -11.35 11.41 -10.26
C CYS A 103 -11.06 11.66 -11.74
N ASP A 104 -11.64 12.70 -12.33
CA ASP A 104 -11.47 13.05 -13.75
C ASP A 104 -11.21 14.57 -13.88
N PRO A 105 -10.04 14.98 -14.37
CA PRO A 105 -8.85 14.20 -14.74
C PRO A 105 -8.29 13.35 -13.60
N ALA A 106 -7.54 12.26 -13.96
CA ALA A 106 -6.92 11.42 -12.96
C ALA A 106 -5.92 12.19 -12.09
N TYR A 107 -5.08 12.99 -12.75
CA TYR A 107 -4.02 13.80 -12.12
C TYR A 107 -3.75 15.07 -12.92
N ARG A 108 -3.21 16.08 -12.21
CA ARG A 108 -2.47 17.19 -12.82
C ARG A 108 -1.03 17.17 -12.40
N ALA A 109 -0.12 17.16 -13.36
CA ALA A 109 1.30 17.35 -13.13
C ALA A 109 1.68 18.82 -13.31
N HIS A 110 2.31 19.40 -12.30
CA HIS A 110 2.87 20.75 -12.30
C HIS A 110 4.40 20.65 -12.47
N PHE A 111 4.93 21.20 -13.56
CA PHE A 111 6.35 21.15 -13.86
C PHE A 111 7.08 22.42 -13.39
N GLY A 112 8.40 22.29 -13.21
CA GLY A 112 9.23 23.41 -12.78
C GLY A 112 9.39 24.55 -13.79
N ASP A 113 8.94 24.34 -15.03
CA ASP A 113 8.88 25.35 -16.10
C ASP A 113 7.50 26.05 -16.19
N HIS A 114 6.67 25.94 -15.15
CA HIS A 114 5.31 26.46 -15.04
C HIS A 114 4.29 25.84 -16.03
N THR A 115 4.65 24.79 -16.73
CA THR A 115 3.68 24.03 -17.56
C THR A 115 2.93 23.01 -16.71
N THR A 116 1.71 22.67 -17.15
CA THR A 116 0.90 21.62 -16.56
C THR A 116 0.48 20.60 -17.60
N LEU A 117 0.35 19.35 -17.22
CA LEU A 117 -0.21 18.28 -18.04
C LEU A 117 -1.20 17.48 -17.20
N ASP A 118 -2.34 17.16 -17.79
CA ASP A 118 -3.38 16.36 -17.13
C ASP A 118 -3.30 14.89 -17.60
N LEU A 119 -3.46 13.94 -16.70
CA LEU A 119 -3.71 12.56 -17.08
C LEU A 119 -5.21 12.39 -17.38
N LEU A 120 -5.50 12.22 -18.65
CA LEU A 120 -6.87 12.16 -19.18
C LEU A 120 -7.24 10.73 -19.55
N TYR A 121 -8.48 10.32 -19.25
CA TYR A 121 -9.00 9.01 -19.66
C TYR A 121 -9.42 8.98 -21.13
N ASP A 122 -9.81 10.15 -21.68
CA ASP A 122 -10.10 10.28 -23.10
C ASP A 122 -8.80 10.16 -23.92
N ALA A 123 -8.63 9.00 -24.58
CA ALA A 123 -7.41 8.69 -25.29
C ALA A 123 -7.11 9.68 -26.44
N GLU A 124 -8.14 10.26 -27.09
CA GLU A 124 -7.93 11.22 -28.19
C GLU A 124 -7.47 12.57 -27.64
N LYS A 125 -8.09 13.04 -26.53
CA LYS A 125 -7.65 14.27 -25.86
C LYS A 125 -6.23 14.10 -25.30
N MET A 126 -5.95 12.94 -24.68
CA MET A 126 -4.62 12.64 -24.18
C MET A 126 -3.59 12.62 -25.32
N ARG A 127 -3.88 11.93 -26.41
CA ARG A 127 -3.03 11.89 -27.62
C ARG A 127 -2.70 13.29 -28.13
N LYS A 128 -3.73 14.13 -28.28
CA LYS A 128 -3.56 15.51 -28.74
C LYS A 128 -2.69 16.34 -27.79
N GLN A 129 -2.95 16.27 -26.48
CA GLN A 129 -2.14 16.97 -25.47
C GLN A 129 -0.67 16.59 -25.55
N LEU A 130 -0.37 15.30 -25.76
CA LEU A 130 1.00 14.80 -25.85
C LEU A 130 1.68 15.24 -27.18
N ASP A 131 0.94 15.21 -28.30
CA ASP A 131 1.44 15.68 -29.60
C ASP A 131 1.73 17.20 -29.60
N ASP A 132 0.98 17.99 -28.81
CA ASP A 132 1.24 19.43 -28.60
C ASP A 132 2.57 19.68 -27.85
N VAL A 133 3.06 18.70 -27.06
CA VAL A 133 4.34 18.76 -26.34
C VAL A 133 5.49 18.21 -27.20
N GLU A 134 5.27 17.09 -27.86
CA GLU A 134 6.27 16.41 -28.70
C GLU A 134 5.56 15.71 -29.85
N GLU A 135 5.93 16.06 -31.11
CA GLU A 135 5.35 15.48 -32.30
C GLU A 135 5.50 13.94 -32.31
N GLY A 136 4.39 13.23 -32.45
CA GLY A 136 4.31 11.76 -32.47
C GLY A 136 4.22 11.11 -31.09
N ALA A 137 4.27 11.89 -30.00
CA ALA A 137 4.19 11.36 -28.64
C ALA A 137 2.84 10.70 -28.36
N GLY A 138 1.75 11.19 -28.95
CA GLY A 138 0.44 10.57 -28.82
C GLY A 138 0.37 9.14 -29.37
N GLY A 139 1.06 8.86 -30.48
CA GLY A 139 1.19 7.52 -31.03
C GLY A 139 2.05 6.61 -30.14
N ALA A 140 3.20 7.13 -29.68
CA ALA A 140 4.09 6.43 -28.77
C ALA A 140 3.40 6.08 -27.44
N TYR A 141 2.57 6.97 -26.92
CA TYR A 141 1.74 6.75 -25.73
C TYR A 141 0.80 5.54 -25.89
N LEU A 142 0.06 5.47 -27.01
CA LEU A 142 -0.88 4.36 -27.23
C LEU A 142 -0.16 3.00 -27.34
N ASP A 143 1.00 2.96 -28.01
CA ASP A 143 1.82 1.74 -28.09
C ASP A 143 2.34 1.34 -26.70
N TRP A 144 2.89 2.28 -25.94
CA TRP A 144 3.36 2.05 -24.59
C TRP A 144 2.23 1.59 -23.65
N LEU A 145 1.07 2.27 -23.67
CA LEU A 145 -0.07 1.94 -22.80
C LEU A 145 -0.57 0.51 -23.07
N GLY A 146 -0.68 0.11 -24.35
CA GLY A 146 -1.07 -1.24 -24.72
C GLY A 146 -0.11 -2.32 -24.18
N ARG A 147 1.21 -2.06 -24.23
CA ARG A 147 2.23 -2.97 -23.68
C ARG A 147 2.22 -3.00 -22.15
N ALA A 148 2.09 -1.85 -21.51
CA ALA A 148 2.02 -1.75 -20.05
C ALA A 148 0.76 -2.44 -19.51
N ARG A 149 -0.39 -2.29 -20.19
CA ARG A 149 -1.62 -3.01 -19.85
C ARG A 149 -1.47 -4.52 -19.99
N ALA A 150 -0.88 -5.00 -21.09
CA ALA A 150 -0.60 -6.42 -21.25
C ALA A 150 0.30 -6.96 -20.13
N SER A 151 1.32 -6.19 -19.73
CA SER A 151 2.19 -6.54 -18.61
C SER A 151 1.43 -6.65 -17.29
N LEU A 152 0.47 -5.76 -17.04
CA LEU A 152 -0.40 -5.81 -15.85
C LEU A 152 -1.26 -7.08 -15.86
N ASP A 153 -2.02 -7.32 -16.93
CA ASP A 153 -2.98 -8.43 -17.02
C ASP A 153 -2.28 -9.79 -16.89
N TYR A 154 -1.17 -9.97 -17.63
CA TYR A 154 -0.43 -11.24 -17.59
C TYR A 154 0.44 -11.41 -16.34
N GLY A 155 1.02 -10.32 -15.82
CA GLY A 155 1.81 -10.33 -14.58
C GLY A 155 0.95 -10.69 -13.37
N VAL A 156 -0.24 -10.09 -13.28
CA VAL A 156 -1.21 -10.40 -12.22
C VAL A 156 -1.63 -11.87 -12.29
N ALA A 157 -2.06 -12.35 -13.46
CA ALA A 157 -2.54 -13.72 -13.63
C ALA A 157 -1.44 -14.78 -13.39
N ALA A 158 -0.19 -14.47 -13.76
CA ALA A 158 0.92 -15.42 -13.64
C ALA A 158 1.49 -15.51 -12.21
N PHE A 159 1.56 -14.39 -11.49
CA PHE A 159 2.35 -14.31 -10.26
C PHE A 159 1.60 -13.76 -9.05
N ILE A 160 0.73 -12.77 -9.24
CA ILE A 160 0.12 -12.06 -8.11
C ILE A 160 -1.09 -12.83 -7.56
N ASP A 161 -1.94 -13.35 -8.45
CA ASP A 161 -3.13 -14.14 -8.10
C ASP A 161 -2.80 -15.61 -7.75
N LYS A 162 -1.54 -15.95 -7.56
CA LYS A 162 -1.11 -17.33 -7.29
C LYS A 162 -0.33 -17.43 -5.99
N ASP A 163 -0.54 -18.53 -5.28
CA ASP A 163 0.30 -18.91 -4.14
C ASP A 163 1.71 -19.30 -4.68
N ALA A 164 2.60 -18.33 -4.74
CA ALA A 164 3.97 -18.50 -5.16
C ALA A 164 4.89 -18.45 -3.94
N ASN A 165 5.30 -19.60 -3.42
CA ASN A 165 6.06 -19.72 -2.18
C ASN A 165 7.53 -20.11 -2.41
N SER A 166 7.88 -20.52 -3.63
CA SER A 166 9.25 -20.91 -4.00
C SER A 166 9.74 -20.03 -5.14
N VAL A 167 11.06 -19.81 -5.20
CA VAL A 167 11.70 -19.20 -6.38
C VAL A 167 11.40 -20.03 -7.65
N LEU A 168 11.21 -21.35 -7.51
CA LEU A 168 10.85 -22.22 -8.63
C LEU A 168 9.46 -21.91 -9.21
N ASP A 169 8.54 -21.36 -8.42
CA ASP A 169 7.23 -20.92 -8.91
C ASP A 169 7.34 -19.77 -9.91
N PHE A 170 8.36 -18.91 -9.75
CA PHE A 170 8.61 -17.76 -10.62
C PHE A 170 9.38 -18.12 -11.89
N VAL A 171 10.00 -19.29 -11.93
CA VAL A 171 10.68 -19.84 -13.15
C VAL A 171 9.90 -21.01 -13.76
N ASN A 172 8.71 -21.33 -13.25
CA ASN A 172 7.85 -22.38 -13.80
C ASN A 172 7.49 -22.08 -15.25
N PRO A 173 7.83 -22.95 -16.22
CA PRO A 173 7.57 -22.73 -17.64
C PRO A 173 6.09 -22.48 -17.96
N GLN A 174 5.16 -23.09 -17.24
CA GLN A 174 3.72 -22.89 -17.43
C GLN A 174 3.26 -21.45 -17.09
N ARG A 175 4.03 -20.73 -16.27
CA ARG A 175 3.77 -19.32 -15.91
C ARG A 175 4.60 -18.36 -16.75
N VAL A 176 5.88 -18.68 -16.95
CA VAL A 176 6.86 -17.79 -17.59
C VAL A 176 6.71 -17.76 -19.11
N VAL A 177 6.43 -18.90 -19.75
CA VAL A 177 6.32 -18.95 -21.23
C VAL A 177 5.15 -18.09 -21.75
N PRO A 178 3.92 -18.17 -21.24
CA PRO A 178 2.83 -17.31 -21.66
C PRO A 178 3.13 -15.82 -21.42
N LEU A 179 3.80 -15.48 -20.31
CA LEU A 179 4.22 -14.12 -20.01
C LEU A 179 5.27 -13.64 -21.01
N ALA A 180 6.35 -14.40 -21.24
CA ALA A 180 7.44 -14.05 -22.13
C ALA A 180 7.02 -13.91 -23.61
N MET A 181 5.94 -14.59 -24.01
CA MET A 181 5.36 -14.43 -25.36
C MET A 181 4.60 -13.12 -25.53
N ARG A 182 4.24 -12.42 -24.46
CA ARG A 182 3.35 -11.24 -24.47
C ARG A 182 3.94 -10.02 -23.79
N VAL A 183 4.91 -10.20 -22.92
CA VAL A 183 5.65 -9.15 -22.23
C VAL A 183 7.10 -9.23 -22.67
N ASN A 184 7.65 -8.10 -23.11
CA ASN A 184 9.06 -8.05 -23.49
C ASN A 184 9.94 -8.24 -22.23
N PRO A 185 10.75 -9.31 -22.13
CA PRO A 185 11.61 -9.53 -20.99
C PRO A 185 12.64 -8.41 -20.75
N VAL A 186 13.00 -7.67 -21.80
CA VAL A 186 13.92 -6.53 -21.70
C VAL A 186 13.30 -5.41 -20.87
N ASP A 187 11.97 -5.21 -20.94
CA ASP A 187 11.26 -4.20 -20.15
C ASP A 187 11.34 -4.50 -18.64
N LEU A 188 11.55 -5.76 -18.26
CA LEU A 188 11.73 -6.14 -16.86
C LEU A 188 13.14 -5.81 -16.34
N LEU A 189 14.12 -5.74 -17.22
CA LEU A 189 15.53 -5.56 -16.87
C LEU A 189 16.00 -4.10 -16.96
N LEU A 190 15.36 -3.31 -17.81
CA LEU A 190 15.67 -1.88 -17.93
C LEU A 190 15.05 -1.10 -16.76
N SER A 191 15.69 0.01 -16.38
CA SER A 191 15.01 0.97 -15.50
C SER A 191 13.82 1.61 -16.23
N GLN A 192 12.79 1.98 -15.47
CA GLN A 192 11.60 2.61 -16.06
C GLN A 192 11.94 3.90 -16.80
N HIS A 193 12.89 4.69 -16.29
CA HIS A 193 13.40 5.87 -17.00
C HIS A 193 13.97 5.53 -18.38
N ARG A 194 14.77 4.46 -18.51
CA ARG A 194 15.31 4.03 -19.81
C ARG A 194 14.19 3.55 -20.73
N GLN A 195 13.21 2.83 -20.21
CA GLN A 195 12.06 2.42 -20.97
C GLN A 195 11.30 3.63 -21.51
N MET A 196 10.97 4.62 -20.66
CA MET A 196 10.28 5.83 -21.11
C MET A 196 11.11 6.66 -22.09
N SER A 197 12.43 6.64 -21.99
CA SER A 197 13.32 7.33 -22.93
C SER A 197 13.31 6.72 -24.35
N SER A 198 12.78 5.49 -24.51
CA SER A 198 12.57 4.89 -25.83
C SER A 198 11.27 5.33 -26.49
N TYR A 199 10.32 5.87 -25.72
CA TYR A 199 9.03 6.36 -26.22
C TYR A 199 9.00 7.88 -26.36
N PHE A 200 9.62 8.63 -25.42
CA PHE A 200 9.52 10.08 -25.33
C PHE A 200 10.90 10.74 -25.24
N LYS A 201 11.10 11.81 -26.00
CA LYS A 201 12.29 12.66 -25.95
C LYS A 201 12.14 13.77 -24.92
N ASP A 202 10.92 14.35 -24.81
CA ASP A 202 10.63 15.39 -23.84
C ASP A 202 10.70 14.84 -22.40
N LYS A 203 11.43 15.53 -21.55
CA LYS A 203 11.63 15.13 -20.16
C LYS A 203 10.34 15.14 -19.34
N ARG A 204 9.42 16.07 -19.65
CA ARG A 204 8.13 16.19 -18.96
C ARG A 204 7.27 14.96 -19.21
N LEU A 205 7.24 14.45 -20.46
CA LEU A 205 6.49 13.24 -20.80
C LEU A 205 7.08 12.00 -20.09
N ARG A 206 8.41 11.89 -20.03
CA ARG A 206 9.03 10.82 -19.25
C ARG A 206 8.68 10.91 -17.77
N ALA A 207 8.69 12.11 -17.19
CA ALA A 207 8.31 12.32 -15.80
C ALA A 207 6.82 12.00 -15.57
N LEU A 208 5.93 12.40 -16.49
CA LEU A 208 4.49 12.18 -16.42
C LEU A 208 4.12 10.68 -16.34
N PHE A 209 4.89 9.79 -16.96
CA PHE A 209 4.63 8.35 -16.97
C PHE A 209 5.56 7.56 -16.03
N THR A 210 6.25 8.25 -15.11
CA THR A 210 7.14 7.62 -14.12
C THR A 210 6.94 8.14 -12.71
N TYR A 211 6.17 9.23 -12.50
CA TYR A 211 5.96 9.78 -11.15
C TYR A 211 5.28 8.80 -10.20
N GLN A 212 4.54 7.82 -10.73
CA GLN A 212 3.89 6.76 -9.96
C GLN A 212 4.86 5.96 -9.07
N ASN A 213 6.17 6.06 -9.33
CA ASN A 213 7.17 5.50 -8.41
C ASN A 213 7.15 6.14 -7.02
N LEU A 214 6.53 7.33 -6.84
CA LEU A 214 6.27 7.92 -5.54
C LEU A 214 5.47 6.98 -4.63
N TYR A 215 4.50 6.20 -5.20
CA TYR A 215 3.65 5.27 -4.44
C TYR A 215 4.40 4.08 -3.84
N VAL A 216 5.58 3.79 -4.33
CA VAL A 216 6.41 2.68 -3.86
C VAL A 216 7.75 3.17 -3.29
N GLY A 217 7.94 4.48 -3.24
CA GLY A 217 9.13 5.10 -2.70
C GLY A 217 10.41 4.79 -3.48
N LEU A 218 10.31 4.61 -4.81
CA LEU A 218 11.44 4.35 -5.69
C LEU A 218 11.70 5.54 -6.63
N SER A 219 12.93 5.64 -7.13
CA SER A 219 13.25 6.51 -8.27
C SER A 219 13.06 5.74 -9.58
N PRO A 220 12.52 6.34 -10.65
CA PRO A 220 12.39 5.69 -11.95
C PRO A 220 13.74 5.29 -12.58
N TYR A 221 14.83 5.85 -12.08
CA TYR A 221 16.19 5.49 -12.50
C TYR A 221 16.63 4.13 -11.96
N ASN A 222 16.06 3.71 -10.81
CA ASN A 222 16.33 2.42 -10.14
C ASN A 222 15.14 1.45 -10.19
N ALA A 223 13.92 1.96 -10.41
CA ALA A 223 12.73 1.14 -10.53
C ALA A 223 12.78 0.28 -11.80
N PRO A 224 12.47 -1.03 -11.72
CA PRO A 224 12.30 -1.87 -12.90
C PRO A 224 11.21 -1.34 -13.84
N GLY A 225 11.39 -1.52 -15.16
CA GLY A 225 10.44 -1.06 -16.18
C GLY A 225 9.03 -1.64 -16.04
N VAL A 226 8.89 -2.78 -15.36
CA VAL A 226 7.57 -3.35 -15.03
C VAL A 226 6.68 -2.38 -14.23
N PHE A 227 7.23 -1.42 -13.49
CA PHE A 227 6.43 -0.41 -12.77
C PHE A 227 5.61 0.53 -13.68
N SER A 228 5.81 0.48 -15.00
CA SER A 228 4.89 1.08 -15.97
C SER A 228 3.43 0.59 -15.84
N LEU A 229 3.25 -0.59 -15.23
CA LEU A 229 1.90 -1.10 -14.89
C LEU A 229 1.10 -0.17 -13.96
N LEU A 230 1.77 0.64 -13.11
CA LEU A 230 1.08 1.58 -12.23
C LEU A 230 0.36 2.67 -13.02
N ALA A 231 1.09 3.32 -13.96
CA ALA A 231 0.48 4.32 -14.83
C ALA A 231 -0.58 3.70 -15.76
N ALA A 232 -0.35 2.46 -16.25
CA ALA A 232 -1.37 1.75 -17.03
C ALA A 232 -2.65 1.52 -16.23
N THR A 233 -2.54 1.11 -14.95
CA THR A 233 -3.68 0.93 -14.05
C THR A 233 -4.49 2.22 -13.90
N GLU A 234 -3.82 3.35 -13.65
CA GLU A 234 -4.49 4.65 -13.50
C GLU A 234 -5.26 5.05 -14.76
N LEU A 235 -4.65 4.87 -15.93
CA LEU A 235 -5.21 5.31 -17.20
C LEU A 235 -6.28 4.38 -17.77
N THR A 236 -6.28 3.09 -17.42
CA THR A 236 -7.22 2.11 -17.96
C THR A 236 -8.34 1.75 -16.97
N ASP A 237 -8.01 1.55 -15.69
CA ASP A 237 -8.98 1.16 -14.67
C ASP A 237 -9.50 2.36 -13.88
N GLY A 238 -8.79 3.50 -13.98
CA GLY A 238 -9.14 4.75 -13.36
C GLY A 238 -8.60 4.92 -11.94
N VAL A 239 -8.55 6.18 -11.53
CA VAL A 239 -8.26 6.60 -10.16
C VAL A 239 -9.59 6.96 -9.52
N TRP A 240 -9.90 6.33 -8.40
CA TRP A 240 -11.18 6.50 -7.69
C TRP A 240 -10.95 7.02 -6.28
N TYR A 241 -11.98 7.64 -5.73
CA TYR A 241 -12.00 8.11 -4.35
C TYR A 241 -13.20 7.52 -3.62
N PRO A 242 -13.02 6.93 -2.43
CA PRO A 242 -14.14 6.47 -1.60
C PRO A 242 -14.78 7.68 -0.92
N MET A 243 -16.03 7.98 -1.26
CA MET A 243 -16.76 9.11 -0.71
C MET A 243 -16.86 9.01 0.82
N GLY A 244 -16.55 10.08 1.50
CA GLY A 244 -16.41 10.09 2.96
C GLY A 244 -15.04 9.66 3.48
N GLY A 245 -14.05 9.41 2.60
CA GLY A 245 -12.66 9.11 2.92
C GLY A 245 -12.34 7.62 3.01
N PHE A 246 -11.05 7.31 3.02
CA PHE A 246 -10.54 5.93 3.04
C PHE A 246 -10.91 5.14 4.30
N LYS A 247 -11.24 5.81 5.42
CA LYS A 247 -11.80 5.14 6.60
C LYS A 247 -13.02 4.28 6.28
N ASN A 248 -13.81 4.66 5.25
CA ASN A 248 -15.00 3.91 4.85
C ASN A 248 -14.67 2.54 4.28
N VAL A 249 -13.48 2.35 3.70
CA VAL A 249 -13.00 1.02 3.28
C VAL A 249 -12.73 0.14 4.50
N GLY A 250 -12.04 0.67 5.51
CA GLY A 250 -11.79 -0.04 6.78
C GLY A 250 -13.10 -0.39 7.50
N ASN A 251 -14.01 0.57 7.63
CA ASN A 251 -15.32 0.41 8.26
C ASN A 251 -16.18 -0.63 7.53
N ALA A 252 -16.17 -0.65 6.21
CA ALA A 252 -16.89 -1.63 5.41
C ALA A 252 -16.39 -3.05 5.67
N LEU A 253 -15.07 -3.24 5.75
CA LEU A 253 -14.47 -4.53 6.09
C LEU A 253 -14.77 -4.93 7.54
N GLN A 254 -14.78 -3.99 8.49
CA GLN A 254 -15.22 -4.25 9.87
C GLN A 254 -16.69 -4.68 9.91
N THR A 255 -17.56 -4.02 9.14
CA THR A 255 -18.99 -4.40 9.04
C THR A 255 -19.15 -5.84 8.54
N LEU A 256 -18.31 -6.30 7.60
CA LEU A 256 -18.30 -7.72 7.21
C LEU A 256 -17.86 -8.62 8.37
N CYS A 257 -16.84 -8.22 9.12
CA CYS A 257 -16.37 -8.97 10.30
C CYS A 257 -17.51 -9.12 11.32
N ASP A 258 -18.20 -8.04 11.65
CA ASP A 258 -19.34 -8.04 12.58
C ASP A 258 -20.47 -8.93 12.07
N LYS A 259 -20.81 -8.85 10.79
CA LYS A 259 -21.84 -9.68 10.14
C LYS A 259 -21.56 -11.18 10.26
N PHE A 260 -20.28 -11.59 10.21
CA PHE A 260 -19.90 -13.00 10.31
C PHE A 260 -19.49 -13.42 11.73
N GLY A 261 -19.70 -12.57 12.73
CA GLY A 261 -19.47 -12.88 14.14
C GLY A 261 -17.99 -12.94 14.53
N VAL A 262 -17.15 -12.15 13.88
CA VAL A 262 -15.75 -11.94 14.30
C VAL A 262 -15.73 -11.13 15.58
N GLU A 263 -14.97 -11.59 16.58
CA GLU A 263 -14.68 -10.82 17.78
C GLU A 263 -13.52 -9.86 17.53
N THR A 264 -13.76 -8.54 17.54
CA THR A 264 -12.72 -7.53 17.40
C THR A 264 -12.42 -6.91 18.76
N ARG A 265 -11.17 -7.05 19.24
CA ARG A 265 -10.67 -6.47 20.49
C ARG A 265 -9.69 -5.35 20.17
N LEU A 266 -10.10 -4.12 20.44
CA LEU A 266 -9.26 -2.93 20.39
C LEU A 266 -8.43 -2.79 21.68
N ASN A 267 -7.41 -1.94 21.67
CA ASN A 267 -6.49 -1.73 22.81
C ASN A 267 -5.93 -3.06 23.36
N SER A 268 -5.67 -4.01 22.46
CA SER A 268 -5.27 -5.37 22.78
C SER A 268 -3.96 -5.71 22.07
N LYS A 269 -2.86 -5.16 22.58
CA LYS A 269 -1.54 -5.32 22.01
C LYS A 269 -1.02 -6.73 22.22
N VAL A 270 -0.73 -7.42 21.13
CA VAL A 270 -0.04 -8.72 21.13
C VAL A 270 1.46 -8.48 21.32
N THR A 271 2.07 -9.20 22.24
CA THR A 271 3.50 -9.13 22.56
C THR A 271 4.26 -10.39 22.19
N GLU A 272 3.56 -11.52 21.95
CA GLU A 272 4.20 -12.78 21.59
C GLU A 272 3.26 -13.66 20.76
N ILE A 273 3.78 -14.32 19.73
CA ILE A 273 3.13 -15.44 19.05
C ILE A 273 3.64 -16.73 19.70
N CYS A 274 2.76 -17.37 20.46
CA CYS A 274 3.09 -18.57 21.20
C CYS A 274 3.24 -19.76 20.26
N THR A 275 4.32 -20.54 20.43
CA THR A 275 4.61 -21.73 19.63
C THR A 275 5.02 -22.90 20.52
N GLN A 276 4.84 -24.12 20.03
CA GLN A 276 5.36 -25.32 20.68
C GLN A 276 6.03 -26.26 19.66
N GLU A 277 6.95 -27.08 20.11
CA GLU A 277 7.50 -28.16 19.31
C GLU A 277 6.42 -29.21 19.04
N ASP A 278 6.38 -29.72 17.81
CA ASP A 278 5.42 -30.74 17.40
C ASP A 278 6.07 -31.68 16.38
N ALA A 279 6.52 -32.84 16.86
CA ALA A 279 7.17 -33.87 16.04
C ALA A 279 6.23 -34.47 14.96
N SER A 280 4.92 -34.22 15.04
CA SER A 280 3.95 -34.69 14.05
C SER A 280 3.83 -33.76 12.84
N VAL A 281 4.43 -32.57 12.89
CA VAL A 281 4.38 -31.61 11.79
C VAL A 281 5.26 -32.12 10.65
N ASP A 282 4.64 -32.35 9.49
CA ASP A 282 5.36 -32.77 8.27
C ASP A 282 6.45 -31.72 7.93
N GLU A 283 7.67 -32.17 7.69
CA GLU A 283 8.81 -31.33 7.29
C GLU A 283 8.52 -30.48 6.04
N LYS A 284 7.48 -30.81 5.27
CA LYS A 284 6.99 -29.97 4.17
C LYS A 284 6.33 -28.68 4.64
N PHE A 285 5.79 -28.67 5.87
CA PHE A 285 5.04 -27.54 6.45
C PHE A 285 5.78 -26.84 7.58
N SER A 286 6.81 -27.44 8.14
CA SER A 286 7.67 -26.82 9.15
C SER A 286 9.10 -27.32 9.06
N SER A 287 10.05 -26.40 8.87
CA SER A 287 11.48 -26.73 8.95
C SER A 287 11.99 -26.76 10.39
N THR A 288 11.23 -26.21 11.34
CA THR A 288 11.60 -26.13 12.77
C THR A 288 10.90 -27.18 13.61
N GLY A 289 9.93 -27.93 13.05
CA GLY A 289 9.09 -28.82 13.84
C GLY A 289 8.20 -28.09 14.87
N ARG A 290 7.91 -26.78 14.67
CA ARG A 290 7.08 -25.98 15.57
C ARG A 290 5.71 -25.66 14.96
N LYS A 291 4.71 -25.48 15.81
CA LYS A 291 3.39 -24.97 15.42
C LYS A 291 2.96 -23.84 16.35
N VAL A 292 2.07 -22.96 15.87
CA VAL A 292 1.40 -21.97 16.72
C VAL A 292 0.49 -22.66 17.74
N THR A 293 0.37 -22.04 18.91
CA THR A 293 -0.60 -22.43 19.94
C THR A 293 -1.53 -21.27 20.31
N GLY A 294 -1.19 -20.05 19.92
CA GLY A 294 -1.95 -18.85 20.19
C GLY A 294 -1.09 -17.60 20.25
N VAL A 295 -1.54 -16.62 21.01
CA VAL A 295 -0.82 -15.36 21.24
C VAL A 295 -0.90 -14.93 22.69
N LYS A 296 0.06 -14.10 23.12
CA LYS A 296 0.09 -13.47 24.44
C LYS A 296 -0.09 -11.96 24.29
N LEU A 297 -0.94 -11.38 25.12
CA LEU A 297 -1.19 -9.94 25.19
C LEU A 297 -0.24 -9.26 26.19
N GLU A 298 -0.16 -7.94 26.12
CA GLU A 298 0.67 -7.10 27.00
C GLU A 298 0.26 -7.21 28.48
N ASP A 299 -1.02 -7.48 28.77
CA ASP A 299 -1.53 -7.73 30.13
C ASP A 299 -1.23 -9.14 30.67
N GLY A 300 -0.54 -9.97 29.87
CA GLY A 300 -0.18 -11.35 30.19
C GLY A 300 -1.26 -12.39 29.82
N THR A 301 -2.41 -11.97 29.31
CA THR A 301 -3.46 -12.88 28.83
C THR A 301 -2.96 -13.72 27.67
N VAL A 302 -3.18 -15.04 27.72
CA VAL A 302 -2.87 -15.96 26.62
C VAL A 302 -4.18 -16.42 25.98
N LEU A 303 -4.23 -16.33 24.65
CA LEU A 303 -5.38 -16.76 23.82
C LEU A 303 -4.94 -17.89 22.90
N ASP A 304 -5.65 -19.03 22.94
CA ASP A 304 -5.37 -20.20 22.13
C ASP A 304 -5.88 -20.04 20.71
N ALA A 305 -5.09 -20.53 19.73
CA ALA A 305 -5.48 -20.58 18.34
C ALA A 305 -4.84 -21.75 17.58
N ASP A 306 -5.56 -22.28 16.59
CA ASP A 306 -5.06 -23.27 15.63
C ASP A 306 -4.30 -22.59 14.47
N VAL A 307 -4.69 -21.34 14.15
CA VAL A 307 -4.11 -20.51 13.09
C VAL A 307 -3.89 -19.10 13.63
N VAL A 308 -2.73 -18.55 13.37
CA VAL A 308 -2.40 -17.14 13.61
C VAL A 308 -2.07 -16.47 12.29
N VAL A 309 -2.76 -15.37 11.99
CA VAL A 309 -2.46 -14.52 10.84
C VAL A 309 -1.92 -13.18 11.34
N ALA A 310 -0.66 -12.89 11.03
CA ALA A 310 -0.02 -11.64 11.40
C ALA A 310 -0.13 -10.62 10.25
N ASN A 311 -0.71 -9.45 10.56
CA ASN A 311 -0.84 -8.32 9.65
C ASN A 311 0.10 -7.13 9.97
N PRO A 312 0.81 -7.06 11.12
CA PRO A 312 1.91 -6.12 11.28
C PRO A 312 2.99 -6.33 10.23
N ASP A 313 3.82 -5.31 9.99
CA ASP A 313 4.95 -5.42 9.07
C ASP A 313 5.87 -6.57 9.50
N ILE A 314 6.26 -7.42 8.55
CA ILE A 314 7.01 -8.65 8.81
C ILE A 314 8.27 -8.42 9.66
N PRO A 315 9.08 -7.35 9.44
CA PRO A 315 10.22 -7.08 10.31
C PRO A 315 9.83 -7.00 11.80
N ARG A 316 8.68 -6.40 12.10
CA ARG A 316 8.17 -6.31 13.48
C ARG A 316 7.67 -7.63 14.02
N VAL A 317 7.14 -8.49 13.17
CA VAL A 317 6.73 -9.85 13.59
C VAL A 317 7.94 -10.65 14.06
N PHE A 318 9.04 -10.60 13.32
CA PHE A 318 10.25 -11.34 13.69
C PHE A 318 11.04 -10.68 14.83
N ASP A 319 11.08 -9.34 14.87
CA ASP A 319 11.81 -8.61 15.92
C ASP A 319 11.08 -8.70 17.28
N ASP A 320 9.74 -8.52 17.27
CA ASP A 320 8.97 -8.27 18.50
C ASP A 320 8.12 -9.48 18.92
N LEU A 321 7.49 -10.20 17.96
CA LEU A 321 6.46 -11.21 18.27
C LEU A 321 6.97 -12.66 18.26
N LEU A 322 8.11 -12.92 17.67
CA LEU A 322 8.75 -14.24 17.57
C LEU A 322 10.11 -14.29 18.28
N GLU A 323 10.39 -13.36 19.19
CA GLU A 323 11.66 -13.30 19.92
C GLU A 323 11.96 -14.60 20.68
N SER A 324 10.91 -15.27 21.20
CA SER A 324 11.04 -16.55 21.90
C SER A 324 11.35 -17.76 20.97
N VAL A 325 11.35 -17.57 19.66
CA VAL A 325 11.64 -18.60 18.64
C VAL A 325 13.08 -18.43 18.16
N PRO A 326 14.03 -19.29 18.56
CA PRO A 326 15.46 -19.10 18.26
C PRO A 326 15.77 -18.95 16.75
N GLU A 327 15.03 -19.68 15.92
CA GLU A 327 15.20 -19.65 14.48
C GLU A 327 14.74 -18.34 13.85
N ALA A 328 13.88 -17.58 14.54
CA ALA A 328 13.39 -16.28 14.08
C ALA A 328 14.50 -15.21 14.10
N ALA A 329 15.51 -15.34 14.96
CA ALA A 329 16.62 -14.38 15.06
C ALA A 329 17.41 -14.23 13.75
N ALA A 330 17.61 -15.34 13.01
CA ALA A 330 18.29 -15.30 11.73
C ALA A 330 17.49 -14.52 10.67
N GLU A 331 16.15 -14.66 10.68
CA GLU A 331 15.27 -13.92 9.77
C GLU A 331 15.19 -12.45 10.16
N ALA A 332 15.11 -12.13 11.45
CA ALA A 332 15.17 -10.74 11.94
C ALA A 332 16.46 -10.05 11.45
N SER A 333 17.63 -10.70 11.62
CA SER A 333 18.91 -10.18 11.14
C SER A 333 18.97 -10.01 9.62
N ARG A 334 18.35 -10.92 8.86
CA ARG A 334 18.23 -10.80 7.39
C ARG A 334 17.39 -9.58 7.01
N GLN A 335 16.30 -9.35 7.72
CA GLN A 335 15.40 -8.23 7.45
C GLN A 335 16.00 -6.88 7.81
N GLU A 336 16.89 -6.82 8.80
CA GLU A 336 17.68 -5.62 9.09
C GLU A 336 18.57 -5.17 7.93
N GLN A 337 19.03 -6.11 7.11
CA GLN A 337 19.89 -5.87 5.95
C GLN A 337 19.09 -5.52 4.69
N MET A 338 17.75 -5.59 4.73
CA MET A 338 16.91 -5.23 3.59
C MET A 338 16.78 -3.72 3.44
N ASP A 339 16.60 -3.28 2.20
CA ASP A 339 16.31 -1.88 1.91
C ASP A 339 14.88 -1.54 2.32
N TYR A 340 14.71 -0.38 2.92
CA TYR A 340 13.41 0.18 3.28
C TYR A 340 13.04 1.33 2.34
N SER A 341 11.75 1.57 2.18
CA SER A 341 11.25 2.70 1.40
C SER A 341 11.65 4.05 2.02
N CYS A 342 11.37 5.13 1.30
CA CYS A 342 11.42 6.46 1.90
C CYS A 342 10.44 6.57 3.07
N SER A 343 10.64 7.58 3.90
CA SER A 343 9.60 8.16 4.72
C SER A 343 8.97 9.35 4.02
N ILE A 344 7.98 9.96 4.65
CA ILE A 344 7.38 11.23 4.23
C ILE A 344 7.27 12.18 5.42
N ILE A 345 7.31 13.48 5.13
CA ILE A 345 6.71 14.51 5.97
C ILE A 345 5.36 14.80 5.34
N GLU A 346 4.27 14.50 6.05
CA GLU A 346 2.92 14.79 5.61
C GLU A 346 2.44 16.09 6.23
N PHE A 347 1.94 17.00 5.39
CA PHE A 347 1.31 18.23 5.84
C PHE A 347 -0.19 18.16 5.54
N ASN A 348 -1.01 18.35 6.54
CA ASN A 348 -2.46 18.47 6.44
C ASN A 348 -2.84 19.94 6.68
N TRP A 349 -3.18 20.66 5.63
CA TRP A 349 -3.50 22.09 5.68
C TRP A 349 -5.00 22.34 5.55
N CYS A 350 -5.58 22.95 6.58
CA CYS A 350 -6.93 23.55 6.50
C CYS A 350 -6.79 24.95 5.90
N LEU A 351 -7.37 25.17 4.73
CA LEU A 351 -7.29 26.45 4.03
C LEU A 351 -8.60 27.20 4.09
N LYS A 352 -8.54 28.51 4.33
CA LYS A 352 -9.68 29.44 4.32
C LYS A 352 -10.32 29.62 2.93
N THR A 353 -9.59 29.26 1.88
CA THR A 353 -10.01 29.44 0.49
C THR A 353 -9.68 28.21 -0.34
N GLN A 354 -10.50 27.95 -1.35
CA GLN A 354 -10.17 26.94 -2.35
C GLN A 354 -9.05 27.44 -3.27
N ILE A 355 -8.30 26.50 -3.85
CA ILE A 355 -7.28 26.75 -4.87
C ILE A 355 -7.83 26.22 -6.20
N PRO A 356 -8.34 27.10 -7.10
CA PRO A 356 -9.10 26.68 -8.28
C PRO A 356 -8.34 25.75 -9.23
N ASP A 357 -7.01 25.89 -9.32
CA ASP A 357 -6.18 25.15 -10.29
C ASP A 357 -5.70 23.80 -9.77
N LEU A 358 -5.99 23.45 -8.51
CA LEU A 358 -5.70 22.11 -7.98
C LEU A 358 -6.87 21.17 -8.25
N LEU A 359 -6.58 20.06 -8.94
CA LEU A 359 -7.49 18.93 -9.08
C LEU A 359 -7.51 18.10 -7.79
N HIS A 360 -8.24 16.97 -7.80
CA HIS A 360 -8.21 16.04 -6.66
C HIS A 360 -6.77 15.59 -6.39
N HIS A 361 -6.08 15.12 -7.43
CA HIS A 361 -4.70 14.66 -7.35
C HIS A 361 -3.78 15.57 -8.15
N ASN A 362 -2.71 16.02 -7.51
CA ASN A 362 -1.70 16.87 -8.10
C ASN A 362 -0.32 16.33 -7.77
N VAL A 363 0.57 16.37 -8.74
CA VAL A 363 1.97 16.02 -8.54
C VAL A 363 2.86 17.16 -9.00
N PHE A 364 3.76 17.59 -8.15
CA PHE A 364 4.72 18.64 -8.45
C PHE A 364 6.04 17.98 -8.84
N LEU A 365 6.42 18.14 -10.11
CA LEU A 365 7.62 17.54 -10.68
C LEU A 365 8.71 18.59 -10.89
N SER A 366 9.94 18.24 -10.55
CA SER A 366 11.06 19.16 -10.67
C SER A 366 11.50 19.38 -12.13
N GLY A 367 12.15 20.50 -12.40
CA GLY A 367 12.88 20.69 -13.65
C GLY A 367 14.16 19.83 -13.74
N GLU A 368 14.72 19.44 -12.59
CA GLU A 368 15.86 18.53 -12.45
C GLU A 368 15.39 17.13 -12.11
N TYR A 369 14.91 16.39 -13.11
CA TYR A 369 14.17 15.15 -12.89
C TYR A 369 14.91 14.08 -12.08
N GLU A 370 16.22 13.92 -12.28
CA GLU A 370 17.01 12.93 -11.52
C GLU A 370 17.20 13.35 -10.07
N THR A 371 17.61 14.59 -9.84
CA THR A 371 17.85 15.11 -8.49
C THR A 371 16.57 15.34 -7.70
N GLY A 372 15.43 15.55 -8.37
CA GLY A 372 14.10 15.66 -7.75
C GLY A 372 13.66 14.40 -7.02
N TRP A 373 14.30 13.26 -7.29
CA TRP A 373 14.06 11.97 -6.61
C TRP A 373 14.98 11.74 -5.40
N ASN A 374 15.93 12.62 -5.15
CA ASN A 374 16.75 12.54 -3.96
C ASN A 374 15.89 12.77 -2.72
N ARG A 375 16.14 11.98 -1.69
CA ARG A 375 15.43 12.06 -0.41
C ARG A 375 16.16 13.02 0.51
N PRO A 376 15.58 14.17 0.89
CA PRO A 376 16.18 15.07 1.86
C PRO A 376 16.47 14.35 3.19
N ALA A 377 17.68 14.55 3.71
CA ALA A 377 18.14 14.02 4.99
C ALA A 377 18.55 15.13 5.96
N THR A 378 18.78 16.35 5.44
CA THR A 378 19.12 17.54 6.23
C THR A 378 18.34 18.75 5.70
N PRO A 379 18.18 19.84 6.51
CA PRO A 379 17.52 21.06 6.07
C PRO A 379 18.10 21.67 4.79
N GLU A 380 19.42 21.57 4.60
CA GLU A 380 20.11 22.09 3.41
C GLU A 380 19.71 21.35 2.12
N ASP A 381 19.24 20.11 2.26
CA ASP A 381 18.76 19.34 1.10
C ASP A 381 17.49 19.95 0.49
N PHE A 382 16.70 20.70 1.26
CA PHE A 382 15.49 21.40 0.77
C PHE A 382 15.80 22.77 0.14
N ALA A 383 16.99 23.30 0.31
CA ALA A 383 17.34 24.64 -0.14
C ALA A 383 17.32 24.77 -1.67
N ALA A 384 16.92 25.98 -2.15
CA ALA A 384 17.00 26.31 -3.57
C ALA A 384 18.45 26.18 -4.09
N PRO A 385 18.67 25.85 -5.36
CA PRO A 385 17.68 25.68 -6.43
C PRO A 385 17.04 24.29 -6.51
N LYS A 386 17.25 23.42 -5.52
CA LYS A 386 16.75 22.05 -5.52
C LYS A 386 15.22 22.04 -5.56
N GLN A 387 14.67 21.27 -6.49
CA GLN A 387 13.24 21.09 -6.67
C GLN A 387 12.91 19.62 -6.49
N HIS A 388 12.35 19.25 -5.35
CA HIS A 388 11.94 17.89 -5.06
C HIS A 388 10.55 17.61 -5.65
N ASN A 389 10.30 16.35 -5.97
CA ASN A 389 8.97 15.87 -6.34
C ASN A 389 8.15 15.65 -5.07
N PHE A 390 6.89 16.03 -5.10
CA PHE A 390 5.94 15.76 -4.03
C PHE A 390 4.52 15.63 -4.59
N TYR A 391 3.65 15.04 -3.78
CA TYR A 391 2.26 14.83 -4.10
C TYR A 391 1.37 15.75 -3.25
N CYS A 392 0.26 16.24 -3.82
CA CYS A 392 -0.75 17.03 -3.14
C CYS A 392 -2.15 16.53 -3.48
N CYS A 393 -2.89 16.10 -2.47
CA CYS A 393 -4.30 15.73 -2.56
C CYS A 393 -5.17 16.90 -2.13
N ASN A 394 -6.18 17.22 -2.96
CA ASN A 394 -7.25 18.15 -2.66
C ASN A 394 -8.59 17.41 -2.75
N PRO A 395 -8.98 16.64 -1.73
CA PRO A 395 -10.17 15.81 -1.80
C PRO A 395 -11.46 16.65 -1.95
N VAL A 396 -11.46 17.91 -1.56
CA VAL A 396 -12.62 18.83 -1.71
C VAL A 396 -13.03 19.00 -3.19
N TYR A 397 -12.11 18.77 -4.12
CA TYR A 397 -12.43 18.78 -5.55
C TYR A 397 -13.53 17.76 -5.91
N THR A 398 -13.47 16.57 -5.35
CA THR A 398 -14.43 15.47 -5.58
C THR A 398 -15.47 15.37 -4.46
N ASP A 399 -15.04 15.44 -3.20
CA ASP A 399 -15.90 15.28 -2.02
C ASP A 399 -15.98 16.59 -1.22
N LYS A 400 -17.05 17.34 -1.45
CA LYS A 400 -17.28 18.63 -0.78
C LYS A 400 -17.43 18.53 0.73
N SER A 401 -17.67 17.33 1.28
CA SER A 401 -17.78 17.12 2.72
C SER A 401 -16.42 17.10 3.45
N CYS A 402 -15.31 17.27 2.74
CA CYS A 402 -13.97 17.29 3.33
C CYS A 402 -13.61 18.61 4.02
N ALA A 403 -14.30 19.70 3.70
CA ALA A 403 -14.07 21.02 4.31
C ALA A 403 -15.35 21.86 4.25
N PRO A 404 -15.44 22.96 5.04
CA PRO A 404 -16.52 23.93 4.93
C PRO A 404 -16.62 24.56 3.54
N ASP A 405 -17.80 25.11 3.22
CA ASP A 405 -18.02 25.78 1.94
C ASP A 405 -17.01 26.92 1.69
N GLY A 406 -16.37 26.88 0.53
CA GLY A 406 -15.34 27.86 0.14
C GLY A 406 -13.93 27.56 0.69
N CYS A 407 -13.80 26.63 1.58
CA CYS A 407 -12.52 26.18 2.16
C CYS A 407 -11.92 25.01 1.36
N ALA A 408 -10.66 24.67 1.64
CA ALA A 408 -10.01 23.46 1.12
C ALA A 408 -9.26 22.71 2.22
N ALA A 409 -9.15 21.39 2.05
CA ALA A 409 -8.32 20.52 2.85
C ALA A 409 -7.23 19.97 1.94
N LEU A 410 -5.96 20.27 2.19
CA LEU A 410 -4.84 19.75 1.40
C LEU A 410 -4.02 18.77 2.23
N MET A 411 -3.87 17.54 1.73
CA MET A 411 -2.88 16.60 2.23
C MET A 411 -1.68 16.63 1.28
N ILE A 412 -0.49 16.89 1.80
CA ILE A 412 0.72 17.00 1.00
C ILE A 412 1.76 16.01 1.54
N GLU A 413 2.17 15.09 0.68
CA GLU A 413 3.20 14.09 0.99
C GLU A 413 4.53 14.52 0.39
N PHE A 414 5.49 14.83 1.25
CA PHE A 414 6.85 15.19 0.85
C PHE A 414 7.81 14.04 1.18
N PRO A 415 8.33 13.31 0.18
CA PRO A 415 9.26 12.20 0.41
C PRO A 415 10.58 12.67 1.03
N VAL A 416 11.02 11.99 2.09
CA VAL A 416 12.28 12.23 2.79
C VAL A 416 13.01 10.92 3.08
N ALA A 417 14.25 10.99 3.49
CA ALA A 417 14.99 9.83 4.00
C ALA A 417 14.24 9.20 5.18
N ASN A 418 14.18 7.86 5.25
CA ASN A 418 13.72 7.20 6.45
C ASN A 418 14.73 7.39 7.59
N ILE A 419 14.34 7.08 8.82
CA ILE A 419 15.15 7.38 10.03
C ILE A 419 16.56 6.81 9.92
N GLN A 420 16.72 5.55 9.52
CA GLN A 420 18.05 4.93 9.39
C GLN A 420 18.85 5.54 8.24
N GLU A 421 18.21 5.74 7.09
CA GLU A 421 18.83 6.39 5.92
C GLU A 421 19.33 7.80 6.27
N GLN A 422 18.55 8.57 7.04
CA GLN A 422 18.93 9.91 7.52
C GLN A 422 20.19 9.85 8.40
N ILE A 423 20.22 8.94 9.37
CA ILE A 423 21.38 8.72 10.26
C ILE A 423 22.62 8.39 9.44
N ASP A 424 22.52 7.47 8.50
CA ASP A 424 23.65 7.01 7.69
C ASP A 424 24.17 8.10 6.76
N ILE A 425 23.28 8.89 6.16
CA ILE A 425 23.65 10.04 5.31
C ILE A 425 24.36 11.11 6.15
N CYS A 426 23.81 11.47 7.30
CA CYS A 426 24.42 12.48 8.19
C CYS A 426 25.79 12.03 8.68
N LYS A 427 25.93 10.77 9.09
CA LYS A 427 27.20 10.16 9.48
C LYS A 427 28.24 10.23 8.33
N LYS A 428 27.82 9.88 7.11
CA LYS A 428 28.69 9.93 5.92
C LYS A 428 29.12 11.36 5.58
N ARG A 429 28.24 12.34 5.80
CA ARG A 429 28.52 13.77 5.55
C ARG A 429 29.30 14.41 6.70
N GLY A 430 29.42 13.77 7.86
CA GLY A 430 30.08 14.33 9.06
C GLY A 430 29.28 15.47 9.70
N VAL A 431 27.95 15.46 9.57
CA VAL A 431 27.04 16.46 10.15
C VAL A 431 26.15 15.80 11.22
N PRO A 432 25.64 16.56 12.20
CA PRO A 432 24.69 16.05 13.17
C PRO A 432 23.37 15.66 12.48
N VAL A 433 22.65 14.68 13.06
CA VAL A 433 21.29 14.37 12.64
C VAL A 433 20.38 15.53 13.05
N PRO A 434 19.67 16.17 12.13
CA PRO A 434 18.79 17.29 12.45
C PRO A 434 17.58 16.82 13.26
N THR A 435 16.98 17.75 14.01
CA THR A 435 15.71 17.52 14.68
C THR A 435 14.57 17.43 13.67
N GLU A 436 13.47 16.76 14.04
CA GLU A 436 12.27 16.71 13.20
C GLU A 436 11.74 18.12 12.90
N LYS A 437 11.76 19.01 13.89
CA LYS A 437 11.34 20.40 13.71
C LYS A 437 12.13 21.11 12.61
N GLU A 438 13.47 20.97 12.59
CA GLU A 438 14.31 21.57 11.55
C GLU A 438 13.97 21.01 10.16
N MET A 439 13.72 19.71 10.06
CA MET A 439 13.29 19.06 8.81
C MET A 439 11.92 19.54 8.35
N VAL A 440 10.94 19.62 9.25
CA VAL A 440 9.59 20.12 8.97
C VAL A 440 9.60 21.57 8.51
N ASP A 441 10.33 22.45 9.21
CA ASP A 441 10.42 23.86 8.86
C ASP A 441 11.03 24.04 7.46
N ALA A 442 12.11 23.32 7.16
CA ALA A 442 12.76 23.37 5.84
C ALA A 442 11.86 22.80 4.71
N ALA A 443 11.15 21.71 4.97
CA ALA A 443 10.19 21.13 4.03
C ALA A 443 9.04 22.10 3.75
N ARG A 444 8.48 22.74 4.78
CA ARG A 444 7.39 23.73 4.66
C ARG A 444 7.80 24.91 3.77
N GLU A 445 8.98 25.47 3.99
CA GLU A 445 9.51 26.54 3.16
C GLU A 445 9.73 26.10 1.71
N ALA A 446 10.20 24.89 1.50
CA ALA A 446 10.32 24.32 0.15
C ALA A 446 8.95 24.18 -0.52
N LEU A 447 7.91 23.73 0.19
CA LEU A 447 6.53 23.64 -0.32
C LEU A 447 6.00 25.03 -0.70
N PHE A 448 6.09 26.01 0.19
CA PHE A 448 5.63 27.38 -0.12
C PHE A 448 6.32 27.95 -1.37
N ARG A 449 7.63 27.73 -1.50
CA ARG A 449 8.36 28.13 -2.69
C ARG A 449 7.81 27.45 -3.95
N ARG A 450 7.60 26.12 -3.91
CA ARG A 450 7.09 25.34 -5.06
C ARG A 450 5.69 25.74 -5.47
N PHE A 451 4.80 26.02 -4.50
CA PHE A 451 3.45 26.50 -4.80
C PHE A 451 3.47 27.91 -5.43
N ARG A 452 4.34 28.82 -4.95
CA ARG A 452 4.53 30.13 -5.61
C ARG A 452 5.05 29.99 -7.04
N GLU A 453 6.06 29.14 -7.24
CA GLU A 453 6.61 28.87 -8.58
C GLU A 453 5.55 28.25 -9.52
N ALA A 454 4.61 27.50 -9.02
CA ALA A 454 3.48 26.95 -9.78
C ALA A 454 2.34 27.95 -10.00
N GLY A 455 2.45 29.18 -9.48
CA GLY A 455 1.44 30.24 -9.69
C GLY A 455 0.30 30.29 -8.67
N HIS A 456 0.36 29.49 -7.60
CA HIS A 456 -0.70 29.43 -6.59
C HIS A 456 -0.60 30.53 -5.51
N GLY A 457 0.34 31.46 -5.62
CA GLY A 457 0.50 32.59 -4.69
C GLY A 457 1.05 32.21 -3.31
N GLU A 458 0.74 33.03 -2.31
CA GLU A 458 1.20 32.85 -0.93
C GLU A 458 0.21 31.98 -0.13
N LEU A 459 0.37 30.67 -0.17
CA LEU A 459 -0.51 29.74 0.55
C LEU A 459 -0.44 29.90 2.07
N SER A 460 0.71 30.34 2.59
CA SER A 460 0.91 30.56 4.02
C SER A 460 -0.16 31.47 4.65
N GLU A 461 -0.69 32.45 3.90
CA GLU A 461 -1.74 33.37 4.37
C GLU A 461 -3.12 32.70 4.42
N SER A 462 -3.33 31.65 3.62
CA SER A 462 -4.60 30.91 3.55
C SER A 462 -4.69 29.77 4.55
N ILE A 463 -3.58 29.33 5.14
CA ILE A 463 -3.56 28.23 6.12
C ILE A 463 -4.18 28.73 7.42
N GLU A 464 -5.27 28.10 7.84
CA GLU A 464 -5.90 28.35 9.13
C GLU A 464 -5.34 27.43 10.22
N LYS A 465 -5.16 26.16 9.87
CA LYS A 465 -4.63 25.11 10.75
C LYS A 465 -3.73 24.19 9.96
N GLU A 466 -2.75 23.66 10.64
CA GLU A 466 -1.80 22.70 10.12
C GLU A 466 -1.63 21.56 11.10
N ASP A 467 -1.65 20.32 10.59
CA ASP A 467 -1.14 19.14 11.26
C ASP A 467 0.00 18.56 10.42
N VAL A 468 1.07 18.10 11.08
CA VAL A 468 2.24 17.58 10.38
C VAL A 468 2.61 16.23 10.98
N ARG A 469 2.88 15.27 10.11
CA ARG A 469 3.40 13.96 10.51
C ARG A 469 4.81 13.75 10.04
N THR A 470 5.63 13.36 10.98
CA THR A 470 7.07 13.14 10.79
C THR A 470 7.40 11.65 10.65
N PRO A 471 8.62 11.30 10.17
CA PRO A 471 9.06 9.92 10.14
C PRO A 471 8.96 9.17 11.47
N ALA A 472 9.19 9.84 12.63
CA ALA A 472 9.06 9.21 13.94
C ALA A 472 7.59 8.96 14.30
N GLU A 473 6.69 9.90 14.01
CA GLU A 473 5.25 9.70 14.24
C GLU A 473 4.69 8.57 13.38
N TRP A 474 5.11 8.45 12.11
CA TRP A 474 4.76 7.30 11.28
C TRP A 474 5.22 5.97 11.90
N ARG A 475 6.48 5.93 12.39
CA ARG A 475 7.03 4.75 13.08
C ARG A 475 6.17 4.37 14.29
N ASP A 476 5.86 5.33 15.14
CA ASP A 476 5.24 5.08 16.44
C ASP A 476 3.74 4.76 16.30
N MET A 477 3.03 5.46 15.41
CA MET A 477 1.59 5.26 15.16
C MET A 477 1.28 3.88 14.57
N TYR A 478 2.10 3.41 13.63
CA TYR A 478 1.83 2.18 12.87
C TYR A 478 2.82 1.05 13.16
N ASN A 479 3.74 1.24 14.11
CA ASN A 479 4.80 0.29 14.43
C ASN A 479 5.59 -0.17 13.20
N ILE A 480 5.89 0.76 12.27
CA ILE A 480 6.67 0.48 11.06
C ILE A 480 8.17 0.73 11.29
N LYS A 481 9.01 -0.14 10.74
CA LYS A 481 10.46 -0.02 10.93
C LYS A 481 10.99 1.22 10.22
N ASN A 482 11.84 2.00 10.91
CA ASN A 482 12.50 3.21 10.39
C ASN A 482 11.55 4.34 9.91
N GLY A 483 10.26 4.29 10.24
CA GLY A 483 9.28 5.23 9.71
C GLY A 483 9.08 5.10 8.18
N ALA A 484 9.46 3.97 7.58
CA ALA A 484 9.35 3.72 6.15
C ALA A 484 7.88 3.46 5.78
N VAL A 485 7.20 4.47 5.23
CA VAL A 485 5.72 4.48 5.06
C VAL A 485 5.20 3.39 4.12
N PHE A 486 6.00 2.96 3.15
CA PHE A 486 5.67 1.86 2.23
C PHE A 486 6.29 0.51 2.67
N GLY A 487 6.92 0.46 3.86
CA GLY A 487 7.59 -0.73 4.40
C GLY A 487 8.87 -1.09 3.65
N LEU A 488 9.09 -2.39 3.44
CA LEU A 488 10.22 -2.88 2.65
C LEU A 488 10.20 -2.33 1.22
N SER A 489 11.36 -1.93 0.72
CA SER A 489 11.53 -1.42 -0.64
C SER A 489 11.04 -2.43 -1.70
N HIS A 490 10.74 -1.93 -2.89
CA HIS A 490 10.34 -2.71 -4.06
C HIS A 490 11.46 -2.77 -5.11
N GLY A 491 12.71 -2.63 -4.69
CA GLY A 491 13.87 -2.85 -5.57
C GLY A 491 13.88 -4.26 -6.17
N LEU A 492 14.60 -4.45 -7.26
CA LEU A 492 14.61 -5.71 -8.03
C LEU A 492 14.88 -6.96 -7.15
N LEU A 493 15.78 -6.83 -6.15
CA LEU A 493 16.14 -7.92 -5.23
C LEU A 493 15.17 -8.10 -4.05
N GLN A 494 14.09 -7.31 -4.01
CA GLN A 494 13.04 -7.38 -2.98
C GLN A 494 11.63 -7.43 -3.59
N LEU A 495 11.55 -7.73 -4.88
CA LEU A 495 10.30 -7.85 -5.64
C LEU A 495 9.95 -9.31 -5.90
N ALA A 496 8.69 -9.62 -6.04
CA ALA A 496 8.17 -10.93 -6.44
C ALA A 496 8.74 -12.09 -5.59
N ALA A 497 9.58 -12.96 -6.17
CA ALA A 497 10.17 -14.11 -5.51
C ALA A 497 11.04 -13.77 -4.29
N PHE A 498 11.65 -12.60 -4.29
CA PHE A 498 12.57 -12.16 -3.24
C PHE A 498 11.87 -11.39 -2.11
N ARG A 499 10.59 -11.03 -2.26
CA ARG A 499 9.80 -10.42 -1.20
C ARG A 499 9.45 -11.46 -0.14
N PRO A 500 9.35 -11.09 1.17
CA PRO A 500 8.95 -12.00 2.21
C PRO A 500 7.67 -12.78 1.87
N PRO A 501 7.65 -14.10 2.09
CA PRO A 501 6.52 -14.95 1.74
C PRO A 501 5.31 -14.73 2.65
N THR A 502 4.15 -15.23 2.23
CA THR A 502 2.89 -15.17 2.99
C THR A 502 2.79 -16.21 4.11
N ARG A 503 3.74 -17.11 4.20
CA ARG A 503 3.86 -18.11 5.26
C ARG A 503 5.31 -18.37 5.60
N THR A 504 5.56 -18.83 6.79
CA THR A 504 6.88 -19.31 7.22
C THR A 504 7.24 -20.63 6.51
N GLY A 505 8.54 -20.90 6.32
CA GLY A 505 9.00 -22.20 5.88
C GLY A 505 9.16 -22.43 4.40
N ILE A 506 9.85 -21.53 3.73
CA ILE A 506 10.31 -21.81 2.37
C ILE A 506 11.75 -22.32 2.44
N LYS A 507 11.94 -23.64 2.20
CA LYS A 507 13.26 -24.27 2.20
C LYS A 507 14.29 -23.55 1.32
N SER A 508 13.85 -22.88 0.24
CA SER A 508 14.73 -22.15 -0.69
C SER A 508 15.23 -20.79 -0.16
N LEU A 509 14.63 -20.27 0.92
CA LEU A 509 15.01 -18.98 1.52
C LEU A 509 15.54 -19.13 2.96
N ASP A 510 15.67 -20.36 3.43
CA ASP A 510 16.15 -20.71 4.78
C ASP A 510 15.41 -20.00 5.91
N THR A 511 14.11 -19.67 5.67
CA THR A 511 13.27 -18.99 6.67
C THR A 511 12.68 -20.00 7.65
N PRO A 512 12.68 -19.71 8.96
CA PRO A 512 12.10 -20.60 9.95
C PRO A 512 10.60 -20.77 9.67
N SER A 513 10.13 -22.01 9.64
CA SER A 513 8.72 -22.30 9.45
C SER A 513 8.05 -22.68 10.76
N VAL A 514 6.95 -21.99 11.05
CA VAL A 514 6.05 -22.33 12.13
C VAL A 514 4.72 -22.73 11.51
N SER A 515 4.27 -23.95 11.72
CA SER A 515 2.98 -24.42 11.19
C SER A 515 1.83 -23.61 11.76
N GLY A 516 0.86 -23.25 10.93
CA GLY A 516 -0.31 -22.43 11.33
C GLY A 516 -0.03 -20.93 11.43
N LEU A 517 1.20 -20.45 11.16
CA LEU A 517 1.52 -19.03 11.10
C LEU A 517 1.53 -18.53 9.64
N HIS A 518 0.74 -17.49 9.39
CA HIS A 518 0.59 -16.86 8.07
C HIS A 518 0.78 -15.35 8.17
N PHE A 519 1.15 -14.72 7.05
CA PHE A 519 1.36 -13.27 6.96
C PHE A 519 0.48 -12.66 5.88
N VAL A 520 -0.09 -11.51 6.17
CA VAL A 520 -0.78 -10.62 5.23
C VAL A 520 -0.31 -9.19 5.44
N GLY A 521 -0.50 -8.32 4.47
CA GLY A 521 -0.17 -6.91 4.60
C GLY A 521 0.90 -6.43 3.62
N ALA A 522 1.33 -5.19 3.82
CA ALA A 522 2.17 -4.46 2.86
C ALA A 522 3.60 -5.02 2.71
N SER A 523 4.15 -5.61 3.75
CA SER A 523 5.54 -6.10 3.77
C SER A 523 5.72 -7.52 3.24
N THR A 524 4.63 -8.25 2.98
CA THR A 524 4.65 -9.58 2.35
C THR A 524 4.24 -9.51 0.87
N ARG A 525 4.21 -10.67 0.20
CA ARG A 525 3.71 -10.79 -1.18
C ARG A 525 2.21 -10.52 -1.24
N PRO A 526 1.72 -9.87 -2.31
CA PRO A 526 2.45 -9.38 -3.48
C PRO A 526 3.14 -8.02 -3.27
N GLY A 527 2.79 -7.25 -2.24
CA GLY A 527 3.40 -5.96 -1.96
C GLY A 527 2.50 -4.97 -1.22
N ASN A 528 2.91 -3.69 -1.20
CA ASN A 528 2.17 -2.61 -0.58
C ASN A 528 1.02 -2.09 -1.47
N GLY A 529 0.14 -1.32 -0.84
CA GLY A 529 -1.08 -0.77 -1.44
C GLY A 529 -2.30 -1.65 -1.16
N VAL A 530 -3.44 -1.01 -0.90
CA VAL A 530 -4.67 -1.70 -0.47
C VAL A 530 -5.08 -2.82 -1.43
N PRO A 531 -5.11 -2.62 -2.77
CA PRO A 531 -5.50 -3.69 -3.69
C PRO A 531 -4.55 -4.88 -3.65
N LEU A 532 -3.23 -4.66 -3.55
CA LEU A 532 -2.26 -5.74 -3.46
C LEU A 532 -2.37 -6.50 -2.13
N VAL A 533 -2.65 -5.80 -1.03
CA VAL A 533 -2.92 -6.43 0.27
C VAL A 533 -4.15 -7.34 0.18
N LEU A 534 -5.24 -6.88 -0.45
CA LEU A 534 -6.45 -7.70 -0.64
C LEU A 534 -6.21 -8.93 -1.54
N MET A 535 -5.36 -8.79 -2.56
CA MET A 535 -4.92 -9.95 -3.38
C MET A 535 -4.13 -10.95 -2.53
N GLY A 536 -3.23 -10.48 -1.67
CA GLY A 536 -2.51 -11.32 -0.70
C GLY A 536 -3.46 -12.04 0.26
N VAL A 537 -4.48 -11.33 0.78
CA VAL A 537 -5.55 -11.92 1.62
C VAL A 537 -6.23 -13.07 0.92
N LYS A 538 -6.62 -12.93 -0.35
CA LYS A 538 -7.22 -14.01 -1.15
C LYS A 538 -6.33 -15.24 -1.17
N VAL A 539 -5.07 -15.07 -1.56
CA VAL A 539 -4.10 -16.17 -1.69
C VAL A 539 -3.91 -16.91 -0.36
N VAL A 540 -3.74 -16.17 0.73
CA VAL A 540 -3.51 -16.74 2.07
C VAL A 540 -4.77 -17.44 2.58
N ALA A 541 -5.94 -16.83 2.43
CA ALA A 541 -7.19 -17.44 2.84
C ALA A 541 -7.44 -18.76 2.11
N GLU A 542 -7.26 -18.81 0.79
CA GLU A 542 -7.38 -20.02 0.00
C GLU A 542 -6.40 -21.12 0.45
N ALA A 543 -5.16 -20.74 0.80
CA ALA A 543 -4.16 -21.69 1.29
C ALA A 543 -4.57 -22.31 2.63
N ILE A 544 -5.03 -21.47 3.59
CA ILE A 544 -5.54 -21.94 4.91
C ILE A 544 -6.74 -22.86 4.74
N LEU A 545 -7.72 -22.45 3.92
CA LEU A 545 -8.95 -23.21 3.71
C LEU A 545 -8.70 -24.57 3.03
N LYS A 546 -7.76 -24.63 2.09
CA LYS A 546 -7.34 -25.89 1.46
C LYS A 546 -6.68 -26.84 2.45
N GLN A 547 -5.82 -26.32 3.35
CA GLN A 547 -5.12 -27.11 4.35
C GLN A 547 -6.09 -27.74 5.36
N HIS A 548 -7.19 -27.07 5.70
CA HIS A 548 -8.15 -27.51 6.72
C HIS A 548 -9.45 -28.10 6.14
N GLY A 549 -9.53 -28.28 4.81
CA GLY A 549 -10.69 -28.92 4.15
C GLY A 549 -12.02 -28.16 4.25
N SER A 550 -11.96 -26.84 4.42
CA SER A 550 -13.12 -25.98 4.74
C SER A 550 -13.57 -25.09 3.58
N PHE A 551 -13.42 -25.52 2.32
CA PHE A 551 -13.90 -24.73 1.17
C PHE A 551 -15.44 -24.77 1.08
N LYS A 552 -16.09 -23.61 1.27
CA LYS A 552 -17.44 -23.36 0.74
C LYS A 552 -17.25 -22.74 -0.65
N THR A 553 -17.56 -23.50 -1.70
CA THR A 553 -17.62 -23.00 -3.08
C THR A 553 -18.78 -22.04 -3.26
#